data_3d7aac066e929a6aa94c230ae7bb2961
#
_entry.id   3d7aac066e929a6aa94c230ae7bb2961
#
_cell.length_a   1.000
_cell.length_b   1.000
_cell.length_c   1.000
_cell.angle_alpha   90.00
_cell.angle_beta   90.00
_cell.angle_gamma   90.00
#
_symmetry.space_group_name_H-M   'P 1'
#
loop_
_entity.id
_entity.type
_entity.pdbx_description
1 polymer ?
#
loop_
_entity_poly.entity_id
_entity_poly.type
_entity_poly.pdbx_seq_one_letter_code
_entity_poly.pdbx_strand_id
1 'polypeptide(L)'
;MNSEQADILDLLSGHTDDTTIERLAFECLLTNMTDDRVVSLMNILGWQGDFNCFAIGGVPSASLASTSLAIRKAVRDLGGEHVVIGTYGTFLLALACQMGAVTPEVTCTAVMPAFSEDEPLYLSPVRSGVAGASHAL
;
A
#
# COMPACT_ATOMS: atom_id res chain seq x y z
N MET A 1 -4.94 -9.79 31.86
CA MET A 1 -4.54 -9.57 30.47
C MET A 1 -3.50 -8.46 30.43
N ASN A 2 -2.43 -8.67 29.71
CA ASN A 2 -1.41 -7.65 29.58
C ASN A 2 -1.79 -6.66 28.46
N SER A 3 -1.09 -5.54 28.38
CA SER A 3 -1.39 -4.49 27.41
C SER A 3 -1.15 -4.95 25.96
N GLU A 4 -0.23 -5.88 25.76
CA GLU A 4 0.05 -6.42 24.43
C GLU A 4 -1.15 -7.21 23.88
N GLN A 5 -1.79 -8.02 24.72
CA GLN A 5 -3.00 -8.75 24.33
C GLN A 5 -4.16 -7.79 24.07
N ALA A 6 -4.26 -6.73 24.85
CA ALA A 6 -5.29 -5.72 24.64
C ALA A 6 -5.11 -5.03 23.27
N ASP A 7 -3.87 -4.72 22.89
CA ASP A 7 -3.59 -4.11 21.59
C ASP A 7 -3.97 -5.03 20.42
N ILE A 8 -3.67 -6.32 20.55
CA ILE A 8 -4.03 -7.32 19.54
C ILE A 8 -5.55 -7.43 19.42
N LEU A 9 -6.25 -7.45 20.54
CA LEU A 9 -7.71 -7.52 20.55
C LEU A 9 -8.34 -6.29 19.91
N ASP A 10 -7.77 -5.12 20.15
CA ASP A 10 -8.23 -3.88 19.52
C ASP A 10 -8.07 -3.95 17.99
N LEU A 11 -6.94 -4.47 17.51
CA LEU A 11 -6.71 -4.68 16.09
C LEU A 11 -7.76 -5.60 15.50
N LEU A 12 -8.02 -6.73 16.16
CA LEU A 12 -8.97 -7.73 15.69
C LEU A 12 -10.41 -7.27 15.77
N SER A 13 -10.73 -6.40 16.72
CA SER A 13 -12.08 -5.91 16.91
C SER A 13 -12.45 -4.72 16.01
N GLY A 14 -11.48 -4.20 15.25
CA GLY A 14 -11.71 -3.08 14.36
C GLY A 14 -11.70 -1.71 15.03
N HIS A 15 -11.34 -1.63 16.30
CA HIS A 15 -11.18 -0.34 16.98
C HIS A 15 -9.93 0.39 16.55
N THR A 16 -8.94 -0.34 16.06
CA THR A 16 -7.75 0.24 15.46
C THR A 16 -8.06 0.52 13.99
N ASP A 17 -7.68 1.67 13.52
CA ASP A 17 -7.94 2.04 12.14
C ASP A 17 -7.14 1.17 11.17
N ASP A 18 -7.57 1.17 9.92
CA ASP A 18 -6.94 0.38 8.87
C ASP A 18 -5.49 0.79 8.62
N THR A 19 -5.11 1.99 9.05
CA THR A 19 -3.76 2.51 8.89
C THR A 19 -2.72 1.66 9.61
N THR A 20 -3.04 1.18 10.82
CA THR A 20 -2.12 0.32 11.57
C THR A 20 -1.95 -1.03 10.89
N ILE A 21 -3.05 -1.63 10.43
CA ILE A 21 -3.03 -2.90 9.72
C ILE A 21 -2.28 -2.75 8.41
N GLU A 22 -2.51 -1.67 7.70
CA GLU A 22 -1.83 -1.35 6.45
C GLU A 22 -0.32 -1.25 6.65
N ARG A 23 0.12 -0.57 7.71
CA ARG A 23 1.54 -0.44 8.02
C ARG A 23 2.18 -1.79 8.33
N LEU A 24 1.50 -2.63 9.10
CA LEU A 24 1.98 -3.98 9.37
C LEU A 24 2.14 -4.79 8.09
N ALA A 25 1.13 -4.76 7.23
CA ALA A 25 1.18 -5.45 5.95
C ALA A 25 2.33 -4.94 5.09
N PHE A 26 2.49 -3.63 5.01
CA PHE A 26 3.57 -3.02 4.24
C PHE A 26 4.94 -3.48 4.74
N GLU A 27 5.17 -3.43 6.05
CA GLU A 27 6.45 -3.84 6.64
C GLU A 27 6.75 -5.32 6.40
N CYS A 28 5.73 -6.16 6.50
CA CYS A 28 5.89 -7.58 6.21
C CYS A 28 6.26 -7.82 4.74
N LEU A 29 5.58 -7.15 3.82
CA LEU A 29 5.88 -7.28 2.40
C LEU A 29 7.27 -6.76 2.06
N LEU A 30 7.65 -5.64 2.66
CA LEU A 30 8.96 -5.03 2.43
C LEU A 30 10.10 -5.94 2.89
N THR A 31 9.88 -6.72 3.94
CA THR A 31 10.86 -7.67 4.46
C THR A 31 10.72 -9.07 3.87
N ASN A 32 9.98 -9.20 2.77
CA ASN A 32 9.79 -10.45 2.04
C ASN A 32 9.07 -11.53 2.86
N MET A 33 8.19 -11.12 3.76
CA MET A 33 7.35 -12.02 4.52
C MET A 33 6.05 -12.23 3.77
N THR A 34 5.78 -13.45 3.32
CA THR A 34 4.65 -13.76 2.44
C THR A 34 3.82 -14.96 2.92
N ASP A 35 3.88 -15.25 4.20
CA ASP A 35 3.14 -16.38 4.78
C ASP A 35 1.67 -16.04 5.05
N ASP A 36 0.94 -16.99 5.64
CA ASP A 36 -0.50 -16.87 5.90
C ASP A 36 -0.85 -15.66 6.77
N ARG A 37 0.05 -15.19 7.63
CA ARG A 37 -0.20 -14.01 8.46
C ARG A 37 -0.34 -12.77 7.60
N VAL A 38 0.51 -12.63 6.59
CA VAL A 38 0.44 -11.49 5.66
C VAL A 38 -0.80 -11.60 4.78
N VAL A 39 -1.13 -12.80 4.32
CA VAL A 39 -2.36 -13.03 3.57
C VAL A 39 -3.58 -12.60 4.39
N SER A 40 -3.61 -12.92 5.68
CA SER A 40 -4.70 -12.52 6.57
C SER A 40 -4.78 -11.00 6.71
N LEU A 41 -3.64 -10.31 6.86
CA LEU A 41 -3.62 -8.85 6.93
C LEU A 41 -4.16 -8.23 5.65
N MET A 42 -3.74 -8.74 4.50
CA MET A 42 -4.22 -8.24 3.21
C MET A 42 -5.72 -8.49 3.03
N ASN A 43 -6.22 -9.63 3.48
CA ASN A 43 -7.65 -9.92 3.44
C ASN A 43 -8.46 -8.93 4.29
N ILE A 44 -7.96 -8.57 5.46
CA ILE A 44 -8.61 -7.56 6.31
C ILE A 44 -8.69 -6.22 5.59
N LEU A 45 -7.66 -5.87 4.81
CA LEU A 45 -7.63 -4.64 4.04
C LEU A 45 -8.46 -4.71 2.74
N GLY A 46 -9.06 -5.86 2.45
CA GLY A 46 -9.89 -6.04 1.27
C GLY A 46 -9.20 -6.68 0.08
N TRP A 47 -7.94 -7.04 0.20
CA TRP A 47 -7.18 -7.70 -0.87
C TRP A 47 -7.40 -9.21 -0.76
N GLN A 48 -8.16 -9.77 -1.68
CA GLN A 48 -8.55 -11.17 -1.63
C GLN A 48 -8.12 -11.92 -2.90
N GLY A 49 -7.85 -13.21 -2.73
CA GLY A 49 -7.53 -14.09 -3.84
C GLY A 49 -6.21 -13.76 -4.51
N ASP A 50 -6.13 -14.09 -5.79
CA ASP A 50 -4.94 -13.84 -6.61
C ASP A 50 -5.04 -12.47 -7.26
N PHE A 51 -4.96 -11.43 -6.43
CA PHE A 51 -5.00 -10.06 -6.93
C PHE A 51 -3.77 -9.73 -7.76
N ASN A 52 -3.92 -8.79 -8.68
CA ASN A 52 -2.81 -8.21 -9.42
C ASN A 52 -2.50 -6.84 -8.82
N CYS A 53 -1.23 -6.52 -8.71
CA CYS A 53 -0.81 -5.29 -8.07
C CYS A 53 0.49 -4.75 -8.70
N PHE A 54 0.77 -3.49 -8.40
CA PHE A 54 2.01 -2.85 -8.78
C PHE A 54 2.38 -1.81 -7.73
N ALA A 55 3.63 -1.41 -7.67
CA ALA A 55 4.11 -0.40 -6.72
C ALA A 55 4.55 0.86 -7.46
N ILE A 56 4.26 2.00 -6.87
CA ILE A 56 4.74 3.31 -7.30
C ILE A 56 5.43 3.93 -6.10
N GLY A 57 6.57 4.55 -6.33
CA GLY A 57 7.30 5.19 -5.25
C GLY A 57 8.06 6.43 -5.70
N GLY A 58 8.35 7.26 -4.74
CA GLY A 58 9.13 8.47 -4.97
C GLY A 58 9.27 9.28 -3.69
N VAL A 59 9.95 10.41 -3.80
CA VAL A 59 10.10 11.34 -2.68
C VAL A 59 8.87 12.27 -2.66
N PRO A 60 8.13 12.35 -1.53
CA PRO A 60 6.96 13.22 -1.46
C PRO A 60 7.31 14.69 -1.70
N SER A 61 6.45 15.40 -2.41
CA SER A 61 6.60 16.84 -2.64
C SER A 61 6.12 17.69 -1.46
N ALA A 62 5.38 17.06 -0.55
CA ALA A 62 4.79 17.72 0.62
C ALA A 62 4.88 16.77 1.82
N SER A 63 4.00 16.91 2.83
CA SER A 63 4.01 16.01 3.97
C SER A 63 3.62 14.59 3.56
N LEU A 64 4.04 13.60 4.34
CA LEU A 64 3.64 12.21 4.10
C LEU A 64 2.13 12.04 4.12
N ALA A 65 1.46 12.68 5.06
CA ALA A 65 0.00 12.61 5.19
C ALA A 65 -0.70 13.17 3.94
N SER A 66 -0.25 14.34 3.48
CA SER A 66 -0.82 15.00 2.31
C SER A 66 -0.60 14.16 1.04
N THR A 67 0.61 13.63 0.87
CA THR A 67 0.95 12.79 -0.27
C THR A 67 0.15 11.50 -0.28
N SER A 68 0.01 10.86 0.89
CA SER A 68 -0.80 9.63 1.03
C SER A 68 -2.25 9.88 0.66
N LEU A 69 -2.83 10.98 1.11
CA LEU A 69 -4.21 11.33 0.76
C LEU A 69 -4.38 11.56 -0.74
N ALA A 70 -3.41 12.23 -1.36
CA ALA A 70 -3.44 12.48 -2.80
C ALA A 70 -3.41 11.17 -3.61
N ILE A 71 -2.57 10.22 -3.19
CA ILE A 71 -2.48 8.91 -3.84
C ILE A 71 -3.78 8.14 -3.69
N ARG A 72 -4.32 8.10 -2.47
CA ARG A 72 -5.59 7.38 -2.21
C ARG A 72 -6.73 7.98 -3.03
N LYS A 73 -6.79 9.29 -3.12
CA LYS A 73 -7.82 9.97 -3.91
C LYS A 73 -7.67 9.65 -5.40
N ALA A 74 -6.44 9.68 -5.92
CA ALA A 74 -6.18 9.39 -7.32
C ALA A 74 -6.61 7.96 -7.67
N VAL A 75 -6.28 6.99 -6.83
CA VAL A 75 -6.68 5.60 -7.04
C VAL A 75 -8.20 5.45 -6.99
N ARG A 76 -8.85 6.12 -6.04
CA ARG A 76 -10.31 6.10 -5.93
C ARG A 76 -10.98 6.69 -7.17
N ASP A 77 -10.46 7.80 -7.66
CA ASP A 77 -11.00 8.47 -8.84
C ASP A 77 -10.86 7.61 -10.11
N LEU A 78 -9.91 6.69 -10.12
CA LEU A 78 -9.73 5.73 -11.21
C LEU A 78 -10.57 4.46 -11.04
N GLY A 79 -11.35 4.37 -9.97
CA GLY A 79 -12.21 3.23 -9.70
C GLY A 79 -11.60 2.16 -8.82
N GLY A 80 -10.41 2.41 -8.25
CA GLY A 80 -9.75 1.50 -7.32
C GLY A 80 -10.18 1.75 -5.88
N GLU A 81 -9.97 0.75 -5.03
CA GLU A 81 -10.35 0.83 -3.62
C GLU A 81 -9.20 0.50 -2.68
N HIS A 82 -8.20 -0.24 -3.16
CA HIS A 82 -7.20 -0.84 -2.28
C HIS A 82 -5.81 -0.32 -2.60
N VAL A 83 -5.22 0.35 -1.62
CA VAL A 83 -3.84 0.85 -1.67
C VAL A 83 -3.18 0.58 -0.33
N VAL A 84 -1.96 0.08 -0.36
CA VAL A 84 -1.12 -0.05 0.83
C VAL A 84 0.03 0.94 0.68
N ILE A 85 0.14 1.87 1.62
CA ILE A 85 1.15 2.93 1.58
C ILE A 85 2.08 2.81 2.76
N GLY A 86 3.37 2.95 2.51
CA GLY A 86 4.40 2.96 3.54
C GLY A 86 5.62 3.72 3.08
N THR A 87 6.62 3.74 3.94
CA THR A 87 7.86 4.47 3.66
C THR A 87 9.07 3.56 3.77
N TYR A 88 10.08 3.89 2.95
CA TYR A 88 11.39 3.27 3.02
C TYR A 88 12.44 4.36 2.82
N GLY A 89 13.12 4.71 3.91
CA GLY A 89 14.03 5.86 3.89
C GLY A 89 13.25 7.14 3.60
N THR A 90 13.66 7.88 2.58
CA THR A 90 12.98 9.11 2.15
C THR A 90 11.88 8.85 1.13
N PHE A 91 11.75 7.62 0.65
CA PHE A 91 10.74 7.26 -0.35
C PHE A 91 9.41 6.94 0.33
N LEU A 92 8.33 7.34 -0.32
CA LEU A 92 7.01 6.83 -0.05
C LEU A 92 6.69 5.82 -1.14
N LEU A 93 6.23 4.64 -0.74
CA LEU A 93 5.86 3.56 -1.64
C LEU A 93 4.38 3.27 -1.51
N ALA A 94 3.70 3.15 -2.64
CA ALA A 94 2.30 2.80 -2.69
C ALA A 94 2.12 1.52 -3.51
N LEU A 95 1.50 0.52 -2.91
CA LEU A 95 1.13 -0.72 -3.58
C LEU A 95 -0.34 -0.61 -3.94
N ALA A 96 -0.66 -0.64 -5.22
CA ALA A 96 -2.03 -0.48 -5.70
C ALA A 96 -2.53 -1.79 -6.30
N CYS A 97 -3.79 -2.12 -6.01
CA CYS A 97 -4.47 -3.25 -6.63
C CYS A 97 -4.94 -2.86 -8.01
N GLN A 98 -4.61 -3.66 -9.02
CA GLN A 98 -5.03 -3.40 -10.39
C GLN A 98 -6.50 -3.77 -10.55
N MET A 99 -7.33 -2.75 -10.75
CA MET A 99 -8.76 -2.93 -11.00
C MET A 99 -9.29 -1.70 -11.75
N GLY A 100 -10.26 -1.91 -12.62
CA GLY A 100 -10.83 -0.81 -13.40
C GLY A 100 -9.75 -0.09 -14.21
N ALA A 101 -9.70 1.23 -14.08
CA ALA A 101 -8.70 2.06 -14.75
C ALA A 101 -7.38 2.18 -13.98
N VAL A 102 -7.23 1.48 -12.86
CA VAL A 102 -5.99 1.49 -12.06
C VAL A 102 -4.97 0.59 -12.75
N THR A 103 -4.19 1.17 -13.64
CA THR A 103 -3.07 0.50 -14.31
C THR A 103 -1.79 1.24 -13.96
N PRO A 104 -0.61 0.61 -14.13
CA PRO A 104 0.65 1.28 -13.76
C PRO A 104 0.82 2.65 -14.41
N GLU A 105 0.61 2.75 -15.70
CA GLU A 105 0.85 4.00 -16.44
C GLU A 105 -0.15 5.10 -16.07
N VAL A 106 -1.43 4.76 -16.03
CA VAL A 106 -2.49 5.72 -15.72
C VAL A 106 -2.37 6.19 -14.28
N THR A 107 -2.14 5.28 -13.36
CA THR A 107 -1.98 5.61 -11.94
C THR A 107 -0.73 6.44 -11.70
N CYS A 108 0.37 6.09 -12.35
CA CYS A 108 1.62 6.86 -12.24
C CYS A 108 1.41 8.31 -12.68
N THR A 109 0.73 8.52 -13.79
CA THR A 109 0.41 9.87 -14.27
C THR A 109 -0.47 10.62 -13.27
N ALA A 110 -1.46 9.95 -12.70
CA ALA A 110 -2.38 10.56 -11.75
C ALA A 110 -1.72 10.98 -10.44
N VAL A 111 -0.75 10.20 -9.94
CA VAL A 111 -0.09 10.47 -8.66
C VAL A 111 1.20 11.29 -8.79
N MET A 112 1.69 11.47 -10.00
CA MET A 112 2.97 12.17 -10.24
C MET A 112 3.05 13.54 -9.55
N PRO A 113 2.00 14.37 -9.53
CA PRO A 113 2.07 15.66 -8.86
C PRO A 113 2.29 15.59 -7.35
N ALA A 114 2.04 14.43 -6.73
CA ALA A 114 2.25 14.24 -5.30
C ALA A 114 3.72 14.00 -4.94
N PHE A 115 4.56 13.72 -5.93
CA PHE A 115 5.97 13.43 -5.73
C PHE A 115 6.85 14.58 -6.20
N SER A 116 8.07 14.63 -5.65
CA SER A 116 9.05 15.64 -6.03
C SER A 116 9.52 15.45 -7.48
N GLU A 117 9.55 16.53 -8.25
CA GLU A 117 10.00 16.49 -9.64
C GLU A 117 11.51 16.27 -9.76
N ASP A 118 12.26 16.59 -8.71
CA ASP A 118 13.71 16.50 -8.70
C ASP A 118 14.25 15.09 -8.45
N GLU A 119 13.36 14.18 -8.05
CA GLU A 119 13.74 12.81 -7.70
C GLU A 119 13.08 11.80 -8.63
N PRO A 120 13.75 10.68 -8.92
CA PRO A 120 13.17 9.68 -9.81
C PRO A 120 11.98 8.99 -9.18
N LEU A 121 10.99 8.63 -10.02
CA LEU A 121 9.87 7.81 -9.62
C LEU A 121 10.18 6.34 -9.87
N TYR A 122 9.68 5.49 -8.97
CA TYR A 122 9.73 4.05 -9.11
C TYR A 122 8.37 3.53 -9.56
N LEU A 123 8.37 2.66 -10.56
CA LEU A 123 7.16 2.00 -11.03
C LEU A 123 7.48 0.54 -11.31
N SER A 124 6.83 -0.36 -10.58
CA SER A 124 7.04 -1.80 -10.80
C SER A 124 6.13 -2.32 -11.91
N PRO A 125 6.50 -3.46 -12.54
CA PRO A 125 5.56 -4.19 -13.37
C PRO A 125 4.42 -4.75 -12.53
N VAL A 126 3.33 -5.16 -13.20
CA VAL A 126 2.22 -5.82 -12.53
C VAL A 126 2.66 -7.20 -12.03
N ARG A 127 2.32 -7.49 -10.79
CA ARG A 127 2.65 -8.74 -10.10
C ARG A 127 1.38 -9.33 -9.51
N SER A 128 1.40 -10.62 -9.20
CA SER A 128 0.22 -11.33 -8.68
C SER A 128 0.44 -11.83 -7.26
N GLY A 129 -0.59 -11.71 -6.42
CA GLY A 129 -0.63 -12.26 -5.08
C GLY A 129 0.32 -11.60 -4.10
N VAL A 130 0.37 -12.14 -2.89
CA VAL A 130 1.22 -11.61 -1.81
C VAL A 130 2.70 -11.69 -2.17
N ALA A 131 3.16 -12.78 -2.78
CA ALA A 131 4.55 -12.91 -3.21
C ALA A 131 4.89 -11.86 -4.27
N GLY A 132 3.97 -11.61 -5.21
CA GLY A 132 4.13 -10.56 -6.21
C GLY A 132 4.17 -9.18 -5.59
N ALA A 133 3.33 -8.91 -4.60
CA ALA A 133 3.33 -7.66 -3.87
C ALA A 133 4.67 -7.39 -3.19
N SER A 134 5.24 -8.40 -2.55
CA SER A 134 6.56 -8.30 -1.93
C SER A 134 7.65 -7.99 -2.96
N HIS A 135 7.61 -8.64 -4.12
CA HIS A 135 8.55 -8.39 -5.21
C HIS A 135 8.41 -6.98 -5.79
N ALA A 136 7.19 -6.45 -5.85
CA ALA A 136 6.94 -5.11 -6.37
C ALA A 136 7.58 -4.03 -5.49
N LEU A 137 7.63 -4.26 -4.20
CA LEU A 137 8.26 -3.35 -3.24
C LEU A 137 9.76 -3.62 -3.19
#